data_90832e68dd0e978d9b889b26d9010dbd
#
_entry.id   90832e68dd0e978d9b889b26d9010dbd
#
_cell.length_a   1.000
_cell.length_b   1.000
_cell.length_c   1.000
_cell.angle_alpha   90.00
_cell.angle_beta   90.00
_cell.angle_gamma   90.00
#
_symmetry.space_group_name_H-M   'P 1'
#
loop_
_entity.id
_entity.type
_entity.pdbx_description
1 polymer ?
#
loop_
_entity_poly.entity_id
_entity_poly.type
_entity_poly.pdbx_seq_one_letter_code
_entity_poly.pdbx_strand_id
1 'polypeptide(L)'
;DNDVLWYKNDGSPTGANSFTKYTIDGDFSGAVAVYASDMDNDGDVDVIAAAETGDDVSWWANDGTPSNDNWTETIIDGDFDGARSVHTADMDGDGWMDVIAAAETGDDVSWWVNDGTPGDANWTEYTIDGSFNGADDVTTVDIDGDGDLDVLAASEINAGIAVWLNDGSPDNADWV
;
A
#
# COMPACT_ATOMS: atom_id res chain seq x y z
N ASP A 1 -10.53 -13.62 -10.08
CA ASP A 1 -10.12 -12.68 -11.12
C ASP A 1 -8.91 -11.91 -10.58
N ASN A 2 -7.94 -11.64 -11.41
CA ASN A 2 -6.66 -11.03 -11.05
C ASN A 2 -6.63 -9.56 -11.50
N ASP A 3 -7.75 -8.86 -11.39
CA ASP A 3 -7.89 -7.53 -11.96
C ASP A 3 -7.82 -6.44 -10.87
N VAL A 4 -7.07 -5.38 -11.13
CA VAL A 4 -7.22 -4.10 -10.43
C VAL A 4 -8.13 -3.20 -11.25
N LEU A 5 -9.23 -2.76 -10.65
CA LEU A 5 -10.32 -2.10 -11.37
C LEU A 5 -10.77 -0.84 -10.64
N TRP A 6 -11.21 0.16 -11.42
CA TRP A 6 -11.98 1.23 -10.84
C TRP A 6 -13.33 1.43 -11.54
N TYR A 7 -14.27 2.00 -10.81
CA TYR A 7 -15.62 2.23 -11.29
C TYR A 7 -15.98 3.70 -11.20
N LYS A 8 -16.11 4.34 -12.36
CA LYS A 8 -16.54 5.73 -12.44
C LYS A 8 -18.02 5.84 -12.10
N ASN A 9 -18.32 6.62 -11.06
CA ASN A 9 -19.69 6.99 -10.71
C ASN A 9 -20.20 8.09 -11.67
N ASP A 10 -21.35 7.91 -12.30
CA ASP A 10 -21.99 8.89 -13.17
C ASP A 10 -22.75 10.01 -12.42
N GLY A 11 -22.69 10.00 -11.09
CA GLY A 11 -23.42 10.94 -10.23
C GLY A 11 -24.85 10.50 -9.89
N SER A 12 -25.27 9.31 -10.32
CA SER A 12 -26.62 8.75 -10.10
C SER A 12 -26.55 7.39 -9.38
N PRO A 13 -26.10 7.32 -8.12
CA PRO A 13 -25.72 6.06 -7.45
C PRO A 13 -26.87 5.06 -7.23
N THR A 14 -28.09 5.40 -7.60
CA THR A 14 -29.29 4.55 -7.44
C THR A 14 -29.81 3.93 -8.75
N GLY A 15 -29.13 4.15 -9.86
CA GLY A 15 -29.51 3.60 -11.17
C GLY A 15 -28.80 2.28 -11.51
N ALA A 16 -29.40 1.44 -12.35
CA ALA A 16 -28.86 0.14 -12.73
C ALA A 16 -27.55 0.19 -13.57
N ASN A 17 -27.12 1.37 -14.03
CA ASN A 17 -25.91 1.60 -14.83
C ASN A 17 -25.14 2.84 -14.33
N SER A 18 -25.11 3.05 -13.02
CA SER A 18 -24.52 4.24 -12.40
C SER A 18 -22.99 4.21 -12.31
N PHE A 19 -22.38 3.10 -12.71
CA PHE A 19 -20.92 2.92 -12.68
C PHE A 19 -20.40 2.38 -14.02
N THR A 20 -19.36 2.99 -14.53
CA THR A 20 -18.64 2.51 -15.70
C THR A 20 -17.32 1.86 -15.22
N LYS A 21 -17.12 0.60 -15.58
CA LYS A 21 -15.91 -0.17 -15.24
C LYS A 21 -14.75 0.23 -16.15
N TYR A 22 -13.58 0.40 -15.55
CA TYR A 22 -12.29 0.54 -16.21
C TYR A 22 -11.28 -0.43 -15.58
N THR A 23 -10.36 -0.94 -16.37
CA THR A 23 -9.29 -1.81 -15.91
C THR A 23 -8.01 -1.00 -15.74
N ILE A 24 -7.41 -1.07 -14.56
CA ILE A 24 -6.08 -0.54 -14.27
C ILE A 24 -5.06 -1.60 -14.67
N ASP A 25 -5.23 -2.81 -14.13
CA ASP A 25 -4.42 -3.97 -14.45
C ASP A 25 -5.32 -5.22 -14.58
N GLY A 26 -5.06 -6.09 -15.54
CA GLY A 26 -5.87 -7.28 -15.86
C GLY A 26 -5.24 -8.60 -15.48
N ASP A 27 -4.02 -8.60 -14.90
CA ASP A 27 -3.27 -9.81 -14.57
C ASP A 27 -2.49 -9.76 -13.24
N PHE A 28 -2.82 -8.81 -12.34
CA PHE A 28 -2.25 -8.69 -11.00
C PHE A 28 -2.70 -9.85 -10.10
N SER A 29 -1.91 -10.90 -10.07
CA SER A 29 -2.32 -12.23 -9.62
C SER A 29 -2.60 -12.32 -8.12
N GLY A 30 -3.86 -12.50 -7.75
CA GLY A 30 -4.25 -12.63 -6.34
C GLY A 30 -4.39 -11.28 -5.62
N ALA A 31 -4.78 -10.22 -6.34
CA ALA A 31 -5.09 -8.92 -5.75
C ALA A 31 -6.05 -9.05 -4.57
N VAL A 32 -5.66 -8.59 -3.38
CA VAL A 32 -6.41 -8.70 -2.12
C VAL A 32 -6.64 -7.38 -1.41
N ALA A 33 -5.75 -6.42 -1.56
CA ALA A 33 -5.86 -5.11 -0.95
C ALA A 33 -5.58 -4.00 -1.96
N VAL A 34 -6.20 -2.84 -1.74
CA VAL A 34 -6.01 -1.65 -2.56
C VAL A 34 -6.07 -0.40 -1.69
N TYR A 35 -5.21 0.54 -1.98
CA TYR A 35 -5.21 1.87 -1.41
C TYR A 35 -5.12 2.92 -2.51
N ALA A 36 -5.46 4.17 -2.22
CA ALA A 36 -5.43 5.24 -3.20
C ALA A 36 -4.81 6.50 -2.58
N SER A 37 -3.77 7.04 -3.22
CA SER A 37 -3.00 8.18 -2.77
C SER A 37 -2.34 8.86 -3.96
N ASP A 38 -1.98 10.14 -3.84
CA ASP A 38 -1.15 10.86 -4.80
C ASP A 38 0.32 10.54 -4.44
N MET A 39 0.93 9.60 -5.18
CA MET A 39 2.25 9.06 -4.87
C MET A 39 3.39 9.88 -5.46
N ASP A 40 3.13 10.57 -6.58
CA ASP A 40 4.13 11.37 -7.29
C ASP A 40 3.93 12.89 -7.16
N ASN A 41 2.95 13.28 -6.31
CA ASN A 41 2.60 14.67 -6.00
C ASN A 41 2.22 15.50 -7.26
N ASP A 42 1.64 14.85 -8.29
CA ASP A 42 1.16 15.53 -9.50
C ASP A 42 -0.26 16.10 -9.36
N GLY A 43 -0.96 15.73 -8.28
CA GLY A 43 -2.30 16.16 -7.92
C GLY A 43 -3.41 15.23 -8.37
N ASP A 44 -3.09 14.14 -9.03
CA ASP A 44 -4.01 13.07 -9.40
C ASP A 44 -3.86 11.88 -8.44
N VAL A 45 -4.94 11.16 -8.20
CA VAL A 45 -4.91 10.04 -7.25
C VAL A 45 -4.50 8.77 -7.96
N ASP A 46 -3.45 8.14 -7.47
CA ASP A 46 -2.90 6.86 -7.92
C ASP A 46 -3.52 5.68 -7.19
N VAL A 47 -3.16 4.48 -7.62
CA VAL A 47 -3.61 3.22 -7.00
C VAL A 47 -2.42 2.40 -6.58
N ILE A 48 -2.47 1.89 -5.35
CA ILE A 48 -1.50 0.96 -4.78
C ILE A 48 -2.26 -0.32 -4.43
N ALA A 49 -1.67 -1.49 -4.71
CA ALA A 49 -2.30 -2.76 -4.35
C ALA A 49 -1.30 -3.80 -3.87
N ALA A 50 -1.81 -4.76 -3.11
CA ALA A 50 -1.11 -5.96 -2.67
C ALA A 50 -1.74 -7.20 -3.30
N ALA A 51 -0.90 -8.16 -3.70
CA ALA A 51 -1.29 -9.43 -4.30
C ALA A 51 -0.75 -10.61 -3.51
N GLU A 52 -1.63 -11.36 -2.85
CA GLU A 52 -1.29 -12.51 -2.01
C GLU A 52 -0.63 -13.66 -2.79
N THR A 53 -1.10 -13.94 -4.01
CA THR A 53 -0.58 -15.06 -4.80
C THR A 53 0.59 -14.67 -5.70
N GLY A 54 0.68 -13.40 -6.05
CA GLY A 54 1.77 -12.83 -6.83
C GLY A 54 2.97 -12.47 -5.98
N ASP A 55 2.77 -12.34 -4.67
CA ASP A 55 3.77 -11.83 -3.71
C ASP A 55 4.20 -10.39 -4.02
N ASP A 56 3.28 -9.63 -4.69
CA ASP A 56 3.59 -8.30 -5.22
C ASP A 56 2.98 -7.18 -4.37
N VAL A 57 3.73 -6.10 -4.21
CA VAL A 57 3.24 -4.77 -3.86
C VAL A 57 3.58 -3.84 -5.02
N SER A 58 2.55 -3.28 -5.66
CA SER A 58 2.71 -2.41 -6.83
C SER A 58 1.89 -1.13 -6.70
N TRP A 59 2.30 -0.09 -7.44
CA TRP A 59 1.50 1.09 -7.63
C TRP A 59 1.33 1.41 -9.12
N TRP A 60 0.24 2.10 -9.46
CA TRP A 60 -0.09 2.53 -10.82
C TRP A 60 -0.31 4.04 -10.84
N ALA A 61 0.54 4.72 -11.61
CA ALA A 61 0.43 6.16 -11.81
C ALA A 61 -0.78 6.53 -12.67
N ASN A 62 -1.54 7.52 -12.20
CA ASN A 62 -2.66 8.13 -12.90
C ASN A 62 -2.19 9.39 -13.62
N ASP A 63 -2.25 9.44 -14.95
CA ASP A 63 -1.87 10.60 -15.77
C ASP A 63 -2.91 11.73 -15.82
N GLY A 64 -3.86 11.76 -14.87
CA GLY A 64 -5.01 12.69 -14.84
C GLY A 64 -6.13 12.31 -15.79
N THR A 65 -6.01 11.19 -16.49
CA THR A 65 -7.05 10.68 -17.39
C THR A 65 -7.40 9.22 -17.11
N PRO A 66 -7.90 8.89 -15.91
CA PRO A 66 -8.02 7.51 -15.43
C PRO A 66 -8.97 6.63 -16.25
N SER A 67 -9.73 7.22 -17.19
CA SER A 67 -10.62 6.49 -18.09
C SER A 67 -9.96 6.00 -19.39
N ASN A 68 -8.67 6.29 -19.58
CA ASN A 68 -7.85 5.66 -20.60
C ASN A 68 -7.16 4.41 -20.01
N ASP A 69 -6.53 3.60 -20.85
CA ASP A 69 -5.78 2.41 -20.43
C ASP A 69 -4.28 2.74 -20.22
N ASN A 70 -3.94 3.96 -19.78
CA ASN A 70 -2.56 4.46 -19.67
C ASN A 70 -2.05 4.47 -18.21
N TRP A 71 -2.49 3.57 -17.40
CA TRP A 71 -1.91 3.34 -16.09
C TRP A 71 -0.51 2.76 -16.23
N THR A 72 0.46 3.35 -15.53
CA THR A 72 1.85 2.86 -15.55
C THR A 72 2.15 2.18 -14.24
N GLU A 73 2.37 0.86 -14.31
CA GLU A 73 2.76 0.06 -13.16
C GLU A 73 4.22 0.28 -12.80
N THR A 74 4.50 0.37 -11.51
CA THR A 74 5.81 0.21 -10.90
C THR A 74 5.70 -0.80 -9.77
N ILE A 75 6.49 -1.86 -9.85
CA ILE A 75 6.60 -2.86 -8.79
C ILE A 75 7.46 -2.25 -7.68
N ILE A 76 6.90 -2.16 -6.48
CA ILE A 76 7.59 -1.72 -5.26
C ILE A 76 8.39 -2.89 -4.70
N ASP A 77 7.71 -4.04 -4.53
CA ASP A 77 8.30 -5.30 -4.12
C ASP A 77 7.63 -6.46 -4.87
N GLY A 78 8.38 -7.37 -5.43
CA GLY A 78 7.90 -8.50 -6.24
C GLY A 78 8.14 -9.85 -5.59
N ASP A 79 8.54 -9.90 -4.30
CA ASP A 79 8.77 -11.12 -3.53
C ASP A 79 8.35 -10.97 -2.03
N PHE A 80 7.40 -10.06 -1.74
CA PHE A 80 6.80 -9.87 -0.42
C PHE A 80 5.77 -10.98 -0.14
N ASP A 81 6.24 -12.12 0.36
CA ASP A 81 5.58 -13.43 0.39
C ASP A 81 4.21 -13.41 1.08
N GLY A 82 3.14 -13.52 0.29
CA GLY A 82 1.77 -13.44 0.78
C GLY A 82 1.32 -12.02 1.15
N ALA A 83 1.67 -11.01 0.35
CA ALA A 83 1.24 -9.62 0.54
C ALA A 83 -0.28 -9.52 0.74
N ARG A 84 -0.72 -8.99 1.89
CA ARG A 84 -2.11 -9.08 2.36
C ARG A 84 -2.81 -7.74 2.51
N SER A 85 -2.10 -6.75 3.02
CA SER A 85 -2.59 -5.40 3.24
C SER A 85 -1.57 -4.38 2.79
N VAL A 86 -2.06 -3.22 2.31
CA VAL A 86 -1.23 -2.09 1.91
C VAL A 86 -1.85 -0.79 2.40
N HIS A 87 -1.01 0.13 2.84
CA HIS A 87 -1.36 1.47 3.30
C HIS A 87 -0.31 2.48 2.82
N THR A 88 -0.65 3.77 2.78
CA THR A 88 0.31 4.82 2.48
C THR A 88 0.30 5.91 3.53
N ALA A 89 1.48 6.42 3.88
CA ALA A 89 1.67 7.52 4.79
C ALA A 89 3.05 8.15 4.56
N ASP A 90 3.23 9.41 4.90
CA ASP A 90 4.53 10.08 4.96
C ASP A 90 5.21 9.68 6.28
N MET A 91 6.00 8.58 6.25
CA MET A 91 6.56 7.96 7.45
C MET A 91 7.79 8.68 7.99
N ASP A 92 8.57 9.31 7.11
CA ASP A 92 9.80 10.01 7.47
C ASP A 92 9.65 11.54 7.49
N GLY A 93 8.46 12.06 7.15
CA GLY A 93 8.14 13.47 7.21
C GLY A 93 8.75 14.31 6.06
N ASP A 94 9.10 13.67 4.94
CA ASP A 94 9.71 14.34 3.80
C ASP A 94 8.70 14.95 2.82
N GLY A 95 7.41 14.63 2.98
CA GLY A 95 6.28 15.13 2.18
C GLY A 95 5.89 14.23 1.02
N TRP A 96 6.51 13.06 0.86
CA TRP A 96 6.12 12.03 -0.09
C TRP A 96 5.38 10.90 0.63
N MET A 97 4.43 10.28 -0.06
CA MET A 97 3.73 9.13 0.51
C MET A 97 4.54 7.87 0.34
N ASP A 98 4.94 7.27 1.46
CA ASP A 98 5.59 5.96 1.52
C ASP A 98 4.55 4.84 1.48
N VAL A 99 4.99 3.61 1.31
CA VAL A 99 4.14 2.42 1.29
C VAL A 99 4.45 1.54 2.49
N ILE A 100 3.42 1.11 3.18
CA ILE A 100 3.48 0.17 4.31
C ILE A 100 2.66 -1.05 3.94
N ALA A 101 3.17 -2.26 4.16
CA ALA A 101 2.43 -3.48 3.90
C ALA A 101 2.62 -4.56 4.96
N ALA A 102 1.67 -5.50 4.98
CA ALA A 102 1.70 -6.70 5.79
C ALA A 102 1.65 -7.94 4.90
N ALA A 103 2.48 -8.95 5.20
CA ALA A 103 2.56 -10.23 4.49
C ALA A 103 2.20 -11.39 5.42
N GLU A 104 1.12 -12.13 5.06
CA GLU A 104 0.61 -13.24 5.88
C GLU A 104 1.57 -14.43 5.89
N THR A 105 2.12 -14.80 4.73
CA THR A 105 3.00 -15.97 4.59
C THR A 105 4.43 -15.67 5.02
N GLY A 106 4.92 -14.48 4.71
CA GLY A 106 6.25 -14.00 5.13
C GLY A 106 6.35 -13.69 6.60
N ASP A 107 5.21 -13.51 7.30
CA ASP A 107 5.17 -13.05 8.69
C ASP A 107 5.76 -11.64 8.88
N ASP A 108 5.73 -10.82 7.81
CA ASP A 108 6.42 -9.53 7.74
C ASP A 108 5.46 -8.34 7.83
N VAL A 109 5.92 -7.29 8.51
CA VAL A 109 5.41 -5.93 8.40
C VAL A 109 6.58 -5.05 7.98
N SER A 110 6.48 -4.44 6.81
CA SER A 110 7.55 -3.61 6.23
C SER A 110 7.00 -2.30 5.68
N TRP A 111 7.90 -1.33 5.47
CA TRP A 111 7.61 -0.11 4.75
C TRP A 111 8.71 0.19 3.73
N TRP A 112 8.34 0.92 2.67
CA TRP A 112 9.22 1.30 1.57
C TRP A 112 9.20 2.82 1.40
N VAL A 113 10.39 3.42 1.42
CA VAL A 113 10.58 4.86 1.27
C VAL A 113 10.33 5.30 -0.17
N ASN A 114 9.49 6.32 -0.31
CA ASN A 114 9.35 7.09 -1.54
C ASN A 114 10.28 8.31 -1.49
N ASP A 115 11.38 8.28 -2.23
CA ASP A 115 12.37 9.37 -2.27
C ASP A 115 11.98 10.54 -3.19
N GLY A 116 10.70 10.59 -3.62
CA GLY A 116 10.18 11.56 -4.58
C GLY A 116 10.37 11.16 -6.04
N THR A 117 10.83 9.94 -6.30
CA THR A 117 10.96 9.37 -7.65
C THR A 117 10.30 7.98 -7.75
N PRO A 118 9.01 7.84 -7.38
CA PRO A 118 8.38 6.53 -7.20
C PRO A 118 8.34 5.67 -8.47
N GLY A 119 8.45 6.29 -9.65
CA GLY A 119 8.45 5.60 -10.94
C GLY A 119 9.76 4.92 -11.33
N ASP A 120 10.84 5.07 -10.56
CA ASP A 120 12.16 4.50 -10.92
C ASP A 120 12.44 3.10 -10.35
N ALA A 121 11.51 2.53 -9.57
CA ALA A 121 11.59 1.22 -8.93
C ALA A 121 12.80 1.04 -7.97
N ASN A 122 13.33 2.12 -7.42
CA ASN A 122 14.42 2.09 -6.43
C ASN A 122 13.91 2.26 -5.00
N TRP A 123 12.87 1.54 -4.65
CA TRP A 123 12.29 1.57 -3.31
C TRP A 123 13.25 0.95 -2.29
N THR A 124 13.44 1.64 -1.18
CA THR A 124 14.23 1.11 -0.06
C THR A 124 13.29 0.53 0.98
N GLU A 125 13.39 -0.77 1.20
CA GLU A 125 12.61 -1.48 2.21
C GLU A 125 13.26 -1.37 3.60
N TYR A 126 12.40 -1.20 4.61
CA TYR A 126 12.72 -1.34 6.02
C TYR A 126 11.72 -2.29 6.67
N THR A 127 12.20 -3.41 7.17
CA THR A 127 11.38 -4.36 7.92
C THR A 127 11.14 -3.83 9.33
N ILE A 128 9.87 -3.66 9.71
CA ILE A 128 9.43 -3.26 11.05
C ILE A 128 9.45 -4.48 11.97
N ASP A 129 8.83 -5.59 11.52
CA ASP A 129 8.85 -6.88 12.21
C ASP A 129 8.81 -8.02 11.20
N GLY A 130 9.87 -8.82 11.13
CA GLY A 130 10.02 -10.01 10.26
C GLY A 130 9.58 -11.30 10.92
N SER A 131 8.73 -11.23 11.95
CA SER A 131 8.26 -12.40 12.71
C SER A 131 6.84 -12.23 13.28
N PHE A 132 6.08 -11.26 12.77
CA PHE A 132 4.69 -11.03 13.15
C PHE A 132 3.79 -12.03 12.44
N ASN A 133 3.76 -13.25 12.97
CA ASN A 133 3.16 -14.42 12.34
C ASN A 133 1.71 -14.21 11.89
N GLY A 134 1.46 -14.34 10.57
CA GLY A 134 0.17 -14.16 9.94
C GLY A 134 -0.29 -12.71 9.90
N ALA A 135 0.59 -11.79 9.54
CA ALA A 135 0.26 -10.37 9.37
C ALA A 135 -0.84 -10.19 8.30
N ASP A 136 -2.02 -9.69 8.70
CA ASP A 136 -3.23 -9.66 7.85
C ASP A 136 -3.65 -8.23 7.48
N ASP A 137 -3.47 -7.27 8.37
CA ASP A 137 -3.84 -5.87 8.14
C ASP A 137 -2.83 -4.91 8.76
N VAL A 138 -2.61 -3.76 8.13
CA VAL A 138 -1.69 -2.72 8.59
C VAL A 138 -2.29 -1.33 8.41
N THR A 139 -1.98 -0.43 9.35
CA THR A 139 -2.34 0.99 9.28
C THR A 139 -1.37 1.82 10.08
N THR A 140 -1.43 3.15 9.91
CA THR A 140 -0.58 4.10 10.62
C THR A 140 -1.40 5.11 11.42
N VAL A 141 -0.85 5.56 12.54
CA VAL A 141 -1.41 6.63 13.38
C VAL A 141 -0.36 7.11 14.37
N ASP A 142 -0.33 8.40 14.70
CA ASP A 142 0.40 8.92 15.86
C ASP A 142 -0.38 8.54 17.12
N ILE A 143 -0.04 7.39 17.76
CA ILE A 143 -0.81 6.82 18.86
C ILE A 143 -0.38 7.38 20.21
N ASP A 144 0.87 7.81 20.35
CA ASP A 144 1.40 8.36 21.59
C ASP A 144 1.42 9.89 21.63
N GLY A 145 1.19 10.55 20.49
CA GLY A 145 1.02 12.01 20.37
C GLY A 145 2.34 12.77 20.29
N ASP A 146 3.41 12.14 19.85
CA ASP A 146 4.73 12.76 19.70
C ASP A 146 4.92 13.47 18.34
N GLY A 147 4.08 13.17 17.36
CA GLY A 147 4.03 13.79 16.03
C GLY A 147 4.55 12.90 14.93
N ASP A 148 5.11 11.73 15.24
CA ASP A 148 5.58 10.74 14.32
C ASP A 148 4.52 9.65 14.10
N LEU A 149 4.46 9.06 12.89
CA LEU A 149 3.46 8.04 12.61
C LEU A 149 3.96 6.67 13.06
N ASP A 150 3.17 6.04 13.91
CA ASP A 150 3.38 4.67 14.37
C ASP A 150 2.70 3.65 13.47
N VAL A 151 3.11 2.39 13.56
CA VAL A 151 2.52 1.30 12.78
C VAL A 151 1.72 0.37 13.69
N LEU A 152 0.51 0.04 13.24
CA LEU A 152 -0.36 -0.94 13.84
C LEU A 152 -0.63 -2.06 12.85
N ALA A 153 -0.51 -3.32 13.28
CA ALA A 153 -0.92 -4.44 12.46
C ALA A 153 -1.76 -5.45 13.25
N ALA A 154 -2.61 -6.15 12.51
CA ALA A 154 -3.40 -7.26 13.00
C ALA A 154 -2.87 -8.58 12.45
N SER A 155 -2.94 -9.65 13.25
CA SER A 155 -2.59 -11.00 12.86
C SER A 155 -3.81 -11.92 12.95
N GLU A 156 -4.11 -12.64 11.87
CA GLU A 156 -5.15 -13.65 11.87
C GLU A 156 -4.74 -14.90 12.65
N ILE A 157 -3.49 -15.34 12.52
CA ILE A 157 -3.00 -16.61 13.10
C ILE A 157 -2.83 -16.50 14.62
N ASN A 158 -2.19 -15.44 15.10
CA ASN A 158 -1.97 -15.22 16.52
C ASN A 158 -3.12 -14.48 17.21
N ALA A 159 -4.16 -14.09 16.46
CA ALA A 159 -5.33 -13.34 16.93
C ALA A 159 -4.93 -12.13 17.81
N GLY A 160 -3.91 -11.39 17.35
CA GLY A 160 -3.32 -10.27 18.07
C GLY A 160 -3.30 -8.98 17.24
N ILE A 161 -3.12 -7.89 17.97
CA ILE A 161 -2.79 -6.57 17.40
C ILE A 161 -1.44 -6.19 18.00
N ALA A 162 -0.52 -5.74 17.16
CA ALA A 162 0.74 -5.13 17.58
C ALA A 162 0.77 -3.65 17.23
N VAL A 163 1.56 -2.92 17.98
CA VAL A 163 1.85 -1.50 17.77
C VAL A 163 3.36 -1.37 17.84
N TRP A 164 3.96 -0.70 16.87
CA TRP A 164 5.36 -0.35 16.85
C TRP A 164 5.47 1.17 16.84
N LEU A 165 6.08 1.71 17.89
CA LEU A 165 6.28 3.15 18.04
C LEU A 165 7.47 3.60 17.20
N ASN A 166 7.27 4.66 16.42
CA ASN A 166 8.29 5.38 15.68
C ASN A 166 8.88 6.48 16.59
N ASP A 167 10.18 6.53 16.70
CA ASP A 167 10.88 7.57 17.50
C ASP A 167 11.31 8.78 16.65
N GLY A 168 10.74 8.94 15.45
CA GLY A 168 11.10 9.96 14.47
C GLY A 168 12.30 9.58 13.59
N SER A 169 12.69 8.30 13.60
CA SER A 169 13.77 7.74 12.79
C SER A 169 13.34 6.38 12.25
N PRO A 170 12.32 6.31 11.38
CA PRO A 170 11.70 5.05 10.96
C PRO A 170 12.65 4.16 10.14
N ASP A 171 13.74 4.72 9.62
CA ASP A 171 14.81 4.05 8.88
C ASP A 171 15.79 3.25 9.76
N ASN A 172 15.66 3.36 11.08
CA ASN A 172 16.41 2.49 12.00
C ASN A 172 15.57 1.26 12.39
N ALA A 173 16.20 0.22 12.88
CA ALA A 173 15.52 -1.00 13.32
C ALA A 173 15.05 -0.94 14.80
N ASP A 174 14.91 0.26 15.36
CA ASP A 174 14.64 0.48 16.78
C ASP A 174 13.13 0.72 17.07
N TRP A 175 12.24 0.07 16.33
CA TRP A 175 10.81 0.07 16.61
C TRP A 175 10.52 -0.55 17.99
N VAL A 176 9.69 0.11 18.81
CA VAL A 176 9.47 -0.28 20.23
C VAL A 176 8.02 -0.71 20.48
#